data_9e382300aa47195d85c6bc18af5b1983
#
_entry.id   9e382300aa47195d85c6bc18af5b1983
#
_cell.length_a   1.000
_cell.length_b   1.000
_cell.length_c   1.000
_cell.angle_alpha   90.00
_cell.angle_beta   90.00
_cell.angle_gamma   90.00
#
_symmetry.space_group_name_H-M   'P 1'
#
loop_
_entity.id
_entity.type
_entity.pdbx_description
1 polymer ?
#
loop_
_entity_poly.entity_id
_entity_poly.type
_entity_poly.pdbx_seq_one_letter_code
_entity_poly.pdbx_strand_id
1 'polypeptide(L)'
;MKTILAALLFFAATCVLFGQDHQPALTIYNGNFVVVREHVPLELKTGTNQIDYNGVTSHLEPDSVILRDPAGRALQILEQNYRNDPISQELLLSRYEGKTIDFIVRQDGAKLETVKGKIIRSGYIASSAYAGNYPQPGMGQAIIEIDGVLRFGLPGQPLFPSLDTDSILKPTLSWLLRTDKPGALDAEISYVSGGMTWQSDYNLVIADKVDSKTGTNMVDLVGWITMQNHTGKTFENARIKLLAGDVNKVQPLPASRVYAMEAKAMDAVAATAPVTEKSFDEFHLYTLQRDTTLRDEQTKQVEFVRAEGIRAQRLYIYDGNQAGAYYYGGVIQDPSYGTQSNPKVWVMQEFKNSEPNHLGMPLPKGRLRFYRRDTDGQLEFVGENTIDHTPKDETIRVYTGNAFDTVGERKQTNFHIDSRMHWMDETYEIRVRNHKKETVQVRVVEHLYRCNNWKLVDNSATYRKSDAHTVEFPISVAPDGEQIVTYTVHYTW
;
A
#
# COMPACT_ATOMS: atom_id res chain seq x y z
N MET A 1 58.43 45.47 49.15
CA MET A 1 57.24 44.60 49.30
C MET A 1 56.69 44.37 47.89
N LYS A 2 56.96 43.22 47.29
CA LYS A 2 56.48 42.80 45.97
C LYS A 2 55.47 41.70 46.12
N THR A 3 54.21 41.96 45.80
CA THR A 3 53.11 40.99 45.83
C THR A 3 53.03 40.33 44.47
N ILE A 4 53.25 39.02 44.45
CA ILE A 4 53.10 38.17 43.26
C ILE A 4 51.66 37.69 43.18
N LEU A 5 50.95 38.02 42.13
CA LEU A 5 49.58 37.58 41.81
C LEU A 5 49.70 36.35 40.90
N ALA A 6 49.37 35.17 41.43
CA ALA A 6 49.31 33.90 40.67
C ALA A 6 47.93 33.75 40.02
N ALA A 7 47.87 33.81 38.68
CA ALA A 7 46.65 33.52 37.89
C ALA A 7 46.55 32.03 37.68
N LEU A 8 45.52 31.38 38.27
CA LEU A 8 45.09 30.00 37.93
C LEU A 8 44.26 30.05 36.64
N LEU A 9 44.80 29.52 35.59
CA LEU A 9 44.04 29.18 34.35
C LEU A 9 43.30 27.86 34.56
N PHE A 10 41.97 27.96 34.70
CA PHE A 10 41.08 26.79 34.63
C PHE A 10 40.85 26.45 33.15
N PHE A 11 41.46 25.35 32.72
CA PHE A 11 41.18 24.72 31.41
C PHE A 11 39.88 23.91 31.53
N ALA A 12 38.75 24.51 31.15
CA ALA A 12 37.51 23.78 31.01
C ALA A 12 37.61 22.90 29.74
N ALA A 13 37.91 21.62 29.92
CA ALA A 13 37.81 20.63 28.87
C ALA A 13 36.30 20.40 28.58
N THR A 14 35.78 21.07 27.58
CA THR A 14 34.47 20.71 26.99
C THR A 14 34.60 19.36 26.31
N CYS A 15 34.18 18.29 27.01
CA CYS A 15 33.86 17.03 26.39
C CYS A 15 32.67 17.27 25.46
N VAL A 16 32.95 17.42 24.16
CA VAL A 16 31.95 17.27 23.12
C VAL A 16 31.62 15.76 23.10
N LEU A 17 30.61 15.37 23.88
CA LEU A 17 29.92 14.09 23.67
C LEU A 17 29.30 14.15 22.28
N PHE A 18 29.99 13.55 21.31
CA PHE A 18 29.33 13.09 20.08
C PHE A 18 28.30 12.07 20.54
N GLY A 19 27.05 12.49 20.76
CA GLY A 19 25.95 11.56 20.92
C GLY A 19 25.90 10.71 19.66
N GLN A 20 26.28 9.44 19.76
CA GLN A 20 25.99 8.48 18.71
C GLN A 20 24.48 8.48 18.53
N ASP A 21 24.08 8.57 17.29
CA ASP A 21 22.68 8.71 16.86
C ASP A 21 21.99 7.34 16.99
N HIS A 22 21.49 7.04 18.20
CA HIS A 22 20.86 5.77 18.56
C HIS A 22 19.41 5.65 18.10
N GLN A 23 18.97 6.53 17.18
CA GLN A 23 17.59 6.53 16.71
C GLN A 23 17.29 5.31 15.86
N PRO A 24 16.09 4.69 16.02
CA PRO A 24 15.66 3.62 15.13
C PRO A 24 15.60 4.11 13.67
N ALA A 25 16.05 3.30 12.75
CA ALA A 25 15.93 3.57 11.33
C ALA A 25 15.02 2.51 10.68
N LEU A 26 13.96 2.99 10.03
CA LEU A 26 12.94 2.15 9.40
C LEU A 26 12.99 2.34 7.89
N THR A 27 12.96 1.23 7.14
CA THR A 27 12.63 1.25 5.72
C THR A 27 11.33 0.48 5.54
N ILE A 28 10.24 1.21 5.28
CA ILE A 28 8.89 0.64 5.18
C ILE A 28 8.57 0.37 3.71
N TYR A 29 8.00 -0.78 3.42
CA TYR A 29 7.63 -1.26 2.10
C TYR A 29 6.10 -1.31 1.94
N ASN A 30 5.60 -1.20 0.70
CA ASN A 30 4.16 -1.33 0.41
C ASN A 30 3.63 -2.76 0.66
N GLY A 31 4.52 -3.76 0.68
CA GLY A 31 4.21 -5.18 0.84
C GLY A 31 3.94 -5.65 2.27
N ASN A 32 3.53 -4.75 3.19
CA ASN A 32 3.26 -5.05 4.59
C ASN A 32 4.47 -5.61 5.37
N PHE A 33 5.65 -5.05 5.12
CA PHE A 33 6.84 -5.35 5.89
C PHE A 33 7.78 -4.13 6.01
N VAL A 34 8.69 -4.19 6.98
CA VAL A 34 9.66 -3.15 7.30
C VAL A 34 11.02 -3.78 7.57
N VAL A 35 12.09 -3.10 7.16
CA VAL A 35 13.44 -3.35 7.64
C VAL A 35 13.70 -2.39 8.80
N VAL A 36 13.92 -2.96 9.99
CA VAL A 36 14.23 -2.24 11.21
C VAL A 36 15.73 -2.28 11.45
N ARG A 37 16.34 -1.15 11.82
CA ARG A 37 17.72 -1.06 12.32
C ARG A 37 17.72 -0.31 13.62
N GLU A 38 18.37 -0.87 14.63
CA GLU A 38 18.46 -0.30 15.96
C GLU A 38 19.81 -0.59 16.59
N HIS A 39 20.16 0.18 17.61
CA HIS A 39 21.33 -0.05 18.42
C HIS A 39 20.96 -0.77 19.72
N VAL A 40 21.76 -1.75 20.09
CA VAL A 40 21.59 -2.56 21.30
C VAL A 40 22.88 -2.52 22.11
N PRO A 41 22.86 -1.89 23.29
CA PRO A 41 24.03 -1.89 24.17
C PRO A 41 24.23 -3.30 24.79
N LEU A 42 25.38 -3.87 24.56
CA LEU A 42 25.78 -5.19 25.08
C LEU A 42 27.01 -5.06 25.95
N GLU A 43 27.02 -5.80 27.06
CA GLU A 43 28.21 -6.01 27.90
C GLU A 43 28.70 -7.46 27.73
N LEU A 44 29.84 -7.63 27.06
CA LEU A 44 30.35 -8.93 26.68
C LEU A 44 31.57 -9.33 27.52
N LYS A 45 31.60 -10.60 27.91
CA LYS A 45 32.78 -11.27 28.55
C LYS A 45 33.51 -12.10 27.50
N THR A 46 34.79 -12.33 27.67
CA THR A 46 35.55 -13.27 26.84
C THR A 46 34.92 -14.66 26.89
N GLY A 47 34.76 -15.30 25.74
CA GLY A 47 34.10 -16.59 25.60
C GLY A 47 32.60 -16.44 25.26
N THR A 48 31.78 -17.30 25.85
CA THR A 48 30.37 -17.42 25.55
C THR A 48 29.51 -16.51 26.43
N ASN A 49 28.55 -15.80 25.82
CA ASN A 49 27.63 -14.87 26.46
C ASN A 49 26.20 -15.24 26.08
N GLN A 50 25.32 -15.37 27.07
CA GLN A 50 23.87 -15.49 26.87
C GLN A 50 23.26 -14.09 26.97
N ILE A 51 22.55 -13.65 25.93
CA ILE A 51 21.93 -12.32 25.85
C ILE A 51 20.45 -12.47 25.48
N ASP A 52 19.59 -11.86 26.28
CA ASP A 52 18.16 -11.74 25.99
C ASP A 52 17.79 -10.29 25.66
N TYR A 53 17.20 -10.06 24.49
CA TYR A 53 16.78 -8.76 24.02
C TYR A 53 15.27 -8.75 23.73
N ASN A 54 14.52 -8.00 24.54
CA ASN A 54 13.06 -7.91 24.48
C ASN A 54 12.53 -6.65 23.77
N GLY A 55 13.36 -6.05 22.95
CA GLY A 55 13.05 -4.82 22.19
C GLY A 55 12.63 -5.04 20.74
N VAL A 56 12.33 -6.27 20.33
CA VAL A 56 11.97 -6.61 18.96
C VAL A 56 10.46 -6.55 18.70
N THR A 57 10.08 -6.58 17.42
CA THR A 57 8.69 -6.60 16.99
C THR A 57 8.05 -7.97 17.12
N SER A 58 6.71 -8.03 17.19
CA SER A 58 5.94 -9.27 17.28
C SER A 58 5.94 -10.10 15.99
N HIS A 59 6.25 -9.47 14.85
CA HIS A 59 6.24 -10.11 13.54
C HIS A 59 7.62 -10.17 12.90
N LEU A 60 8.67 -10.25 13.74
CA LEU A 60 10.06 -10.42 13.31
C LEU A 60 10.23 -11.73 12.56
N GLU A 61 10.98 -11.71 11.45
CA GLU A 61 11.44 -12.88 10.70
C GLU A 61 12.81 -13.31 11.23
N PRO A 62 12.90 -14.42 11.98
CA PRO A 62 14.12 -14.76 12.72
C PRO A 62 15.35 -14.99 11.82
N ASP A 63 15.16 -15.51 10.63
CA ASP A 63 16.20 -15.75 9.62
C ASP A 63 16.75 -14.49 8.95
N SER A 64 16.07 -13.35 9.15
CA SER A 64 16.48 -12.05 8.62
C SER A 64 17.38 -11.25 9.58
N VAL A 65 17.57 -11.72 10.81
CA VAL A 65 18.29 -10.97 11.85
C VAL A 65 19.79 -10.91 11.56
N ILE A 66 20.31 -9.70 11.53
CA ILE A 66 21.73 -9.41 11.43
C ILE A 66 22.14 -8.63 12.67
N LEU A 67 23.09 -9.18 13.43
CA LEU A 67 23.72 -8.52 14.59
C LEU A 67 25.19 -8.27 14.27
N ARG A 68 25.65 -7.02 14.38
CA ARG A 68 27.04 -6.66 14.11
C ARG A 68 27.55 -5.57 15.03
N ASP A 69 28.87 -5.51 15.17
CA ASP A 69 29.57 -4.34 15.71
C ASP A 69 29.88 -3.37 14.57
N PRO A 70 29.35 -2.13 14.57
CA PRO A 70 29.69 -1.12 13.58
C PRO A 70 31.19 -0.80 13.55
N ALA A 71 31.92 -0.96 14.68
CA ALA A 71 33.36 -0.78 14.77
C ALA A 71 34.19 -1.97 14.23
N GLY A 72 33.52 -3.02 13.72
CA GLY A 72 34.16 -4.17 13.09
C GLY A 72 34.69 -5.25 14.04
N ARG A 73 34.25 -5.27 15.31
CA ARG A 73 34.56 -6.39 16.24
C ARG A 73 33.88 -7.65 15.72
N ALA A 74 34.60 -8.74 15.62
CA ALA A 74 34.03 -10.03 15.26
C ALA A 74 33.14 -10.55 16.40
N LEU A 75 31.88 -10.80 16.10
CA LEU A 75 30.89 -11.46 16.94
C LEU A 75 30.49 -12.77 16.27
N GLN A 76 30.62 -13.88 16.98
CA GLN A 76 30.12 -15.17 16.50
C GLN A 76 28.79 -15.47 17.17
N ILE A 77 27.73 -15.56 16.41
CA ILE A 77 26.42 -16.04 16.89
C ILE A 77 26.47 -17.56 16.81
N LEU A 78 26.41 -18.22 17.95
CA LEU A 78 26.36 -19.68 18.04
C LEU A 78 24.93 -20.20 17.97
N GLU A 79 23.99 -19.49 18.62
CA GLU A 79 22.57 -19.79 18.63
C GLU A 79 21.76 -18.50 18.62
N GLN A 80 20.63 -18.53 17.97
CA GLN A 80 19.63 -17.47 17.97
C GLN A 80 18.24 -18.07 18.11
N ASN A 81 17.51 -17.64 19.13
CA ASN A 81 16.15 -18.08 19.38
C ASN A 81 15.22 -16.87 19.44
N TYR A 82 14.09 -16.97 18.79
CA TYR A 82 13.03 -15.96 18.83
C TYR A 82 11.80 -16.54 19.50
N ARG A 83 11.26 -15.82 20.47
CA ARG A 83 10.03 -16.17 21.18
C ARG A 83 9.05 -15.02 21.09
N ASN A 84 7.84 -15.29 20.62
CA ASN A 84 6.73 -14.34 20.49
C ASN A 84 5.43 -14.96 21.01
N ASP A 85 5.42 -15.39 22.24
CA ASP A 85 4.24 -15.86 22.95
C ASP A 85 4.08 -15.10 24.29
N PRO A 86 3.75 -13.78 24.23
CA PRO A 86 3.57 -13.00 25.44
C PRO A 86 2.45 -13.60 26.28
N ILE A 87 2.60 -13.45 27.60
CA ILE A 87 1.64 -14.04 28.54
C ILE A 87 0.23 -13.52 28.28
N SER A 88 -0.67 -14.46 28.05
CA SER A 88 -2.12 -14.27 28.03
C SER A 88 -2.78 -15.25 29.00
N GLN A 89 -4.07 -15.01 29.33
CA GLN A 89 -4.84 -15.92 30.16
C GLN A 89 -4.87 -17.33 29.55
N GLU A 90 -5.07 -17.40 28.24
CA GLU A 90 -5.16 -18.65 27.48
C GLU A 90 -3.82 -19.42 27.50
N LEU A 91 -2.70 -18.71 27.30
CA LEU A 91 -1.38 -19.31 27.41
C LEU A 91 -1.09 -19.81 28.81
N LEU A 92 -1.46 -19.04 29.85
CA LEU A 92 -1.32 -19.50 31.23
C LEU A 92 -2.17 -20.74 31.51
N LEU A 93 -3.42 -20.76 31.05
CA LEU A 93 -4.27 -21.95 31.18
C LEU A 93 -3.61 -23.20 30.56
N SER A 94 -2.96 -23.03 29.39
CA SER A 94 -2.28 -24.16 28.73
C SER A 94 -1.09 -24.70 29.55
N ARG A 95 -0.34 -23.82 30.22
CA ARG A 95 0.80 -24.22 31.10
C ARG A 95 0.33 -24.89 32.39
N TYR A 96 -0.93 -24.69 32.75
CA TYR A 96 -1.55 -25.30 33.93
C TYR A 96 -2.46 -26.48 33.58
N GLU A 97 -2.45 -27.01 32.36
CA GLU A 97 -3.18 -28.23 32.01
C GLU A 97 -2.75 -29.40 32.90
N GLY A 98 -3.70 -30.14 33.40
CA GLY A 98 -3.50 -31.21 34.41
C GLY A 98 -3.37 -30.72 35.85
N LYS A 99 -3.18 -29.42 36.11
CA LYS A 99 -3.06 -28.83 37.45
C LYS A 99 -4.38 -28.23 37.94
N THR A 100 -4.54 -28.11 39.26
CA THR A 100 -5.67 -27.46 39.92
C THR A 100 -5.31 -26.03 40.27
N ILE A 101 -6.13 -25.07 39.89
CA ILE A 101 -6.02 -23.66 40.26
C ILE A 101 -7.32 -23.16 40.87
N ASP A 102 -7.29 -22.00 41.50
CA ASP A 102 -8.44 -21.33 42.07
C ASP A 102 -9.15 -20.45 41.00
N PHE A 103 -10.49 -20.39 41.04
CA PHE A 103 -11.31 -19.55 40.22
C PHE A 103 -12.22 -18.68 41.10
N ILE A 104 -12.29 -17.37 40.84
CA ILE A 104 -13.22 -16.49 41.51
C ILE A 104 -14.54 -16.58 40.78
N VAL A 105 -15.60 -17.01 41.45
CA VAL A 105 -16.98 -17.12 40.95
C VAL A 105 -17.83 -16.06 41.62
N ARG A 106 -18.62 -15.33 40.84
CA ARG A 106 -19.65 -14.44 41.42
C ARG A 106 -20.91 -15.25 41.69
N GLN A 107 -21.37 -15.23 42.93
CA GLN A 107 -22.75 -15.64 43.27
C GLN A 107 -23.66 -14.43 43.36
N ASP A 108 -24.96 -14.65 43.07
CA ASP A 108 -26.00 -13.62 43.21
C ASP A 108 -25.97 -13.01 44.61
N GLY A 109 -25.72 -11.71 44.72
CA GLY A 109 -25.74 -10.99 46.00
C GLY A 109 -24.35 -10.47 46.50
N ALA A 110 -23.37 -10.30 45.63
CA ALA A 110 -22.09 -9.61 45.93
C ALA A 110 -21.05 -10.35 46.76
N LYS A 111 -21.22 -11.63 47.10
CA LYS A 111 -20.14 -12.43 47.72
C LYS A 111 -19.30 -13.12 46.64
N LEU A 112 -17.99 -12.87 46.67
CA LEU A 112 -17.01 -13.59 45.84
C LEU A 112 -16.67 -14.92 46.53
N GLU A 113 -16.87 -16.02 45.82
CA GLU A 113 -16.43 -17.36 46.27
C GLU A 113 -15.29 -17.84 45.38
N THR A 114 -14.40 -18.62 46.00
CA THR A 114 -13.30 -19.26 45.28
C THR A 114 -13.58 -20.74 45.13
N VAL A 115 -13.53 -21.24 43.91
CA VAL A 115 -13.76 -22.65 43.56
C VAL A 115 -12.44 -23.22 42.98
N LYS A 116 -12.06 -24.43 43.43
CA LYS A 116 -10.93 -25.16 42.87
C LYS A 116 -11.37 -25.93 41.63
N GLY A 117 -10.64 -25.72 40.54
CA GLY A 117 -10.88 -26.42 39.28
C GLY A 117 -9.60 -26.96 38.68
N LYS A 118 -9.60 -28.23 38.26
CA LYS A 118 -8.50 -28.85 37.52
C LYS A 118 -8.66 -28.52 36.03
N ILE A 119 -7.66 -27.94 35.42
CA ILE A 119 -7.66 -27.65 33.98
C ILE A 119 -7.38 -28.93 33.21
N ILE A 120 -8.38 -29.48 32.57
CA ILE A 120 -8.26 -30.69 31.73
C ILE A 120 -7.72 -30.31 30.36
N ARG A 121 -8.23 -29.18 29.80
CA ARG A 121 -7.80 -28.59 28.52
C ARG A 121 -8.01 -27.09 28.52
N SER A 122 -7.02 -26.36 28.08
CA SER A 122 -7.08 -24.88 28.01
C SER A 122 -7.89 -24.35 26.84
N GLY A 123 -7.94 -25.11 25.73
CA GLY A 123 -8.44 -24.61 24.45
C GLY A 123 -7.47 -23.68 23.72
N TYR A 124 -6.29 -23.46 24.27
CA TYR A 124 -5.28 -22.60 23.63
C TYR A 124 -4.70 -23.25 22.36
N ILE A 125 -4.65 -22.45 21.31
CA ILE A 125 -3.97 -22.80 20.05
C ILE A 125 -2.85 -21.78 19.86
N ALA A 126 -1.60 -22.23 19.88
CA ALA A 126 -0.45 -21.36 19.62
C ALA A 126 -0.58 -20.75 18.21
N SER A 127 -0.47 -19.42 18.11
CA SER A 127 -0.41 -18.75 16.81
C SER A 127 0.93 -19.10 16.17
N SER A 128 0.93 -19.96 15.15
CA SER A 128 2.11 -20.16 14.32
C SER A 128 2.27 -18.95 13.41
N ALA A 129 3.45 -18.34 13.37
CA ALA A 129 3.80 -17.25 12.45
C ALA A 129 3.67 -17.65 10.95
N TYR A 130 3.38 -18.90 10.66
CA TYR A 130 3.23 -19.49 9.32
C TYR A 130 1.79 -19.88 8.96
N ALA A 131 0.80 -19.58 9.81
CA ALA A 131 -0.60 -19.83 9.47
C ALA A 131 -1.07 -18.79 8.44
N GLY A 132 -0.93 -19.13 7.17
CA GLY A 132 -1.60 -18.41 6.09
C GLY A 132 -3.11 -18.32 6.33
N ASN A 133 -3.80 -17.39 5.66
CA ASN A 133 -5.22 -16.98 5.73
C ASN A 133 -6.26 -18.13 5.75
N TYR A 134 -6.13 -19.08 6.65
CA TYR A 134 -7.22 -20.00 6.96
C TYR A 134 -8.00 -19.46 8.15
N PRO A 135 -9.35 -19.45 8.08
CA PRO A 135 -10.16 -19.10 9.24
C PRO A 135 -9.76 -20.05 10.37
N GLN A 136 -9.23 -19.49 11.46
CA GLN A 136 -8.91 -20.24 12.68
C GLN A 136 -10.20 -20.94 13.13
N PRO A 137 -10.18 -22.27 13.30
CA PRO A 137 -11.30 -22.92 14.00
C PRO A 137 -11.43 -22.20 15.34
N GLY A 138 -12.62 -21.81 15.72
CA GLY A 138 -12.87 -21.04 16.94
C GLY A 138 -12.13 -21.64 18.12
N MET A 139 -11.57 -20.78 19.00
CA MET A 139 -10.87 -21.18 20.22
C MET A 139 -11.67 -22.30 20.90
N GLY A 140 -11.05 -23.47 21.07
CA GLY A 140 -11.69 -24.58 21.77
C GLY A 140 -12.04 -24.10 23.18
N GLN A 141 -13.26 -24.35 23.63
CA GLN A 141 -13.63 -24.00 24.99
C GLN A 141 -12.73 -24.75 25.97
N ALA A 142 -12.28 -24.07 27.03
CA ALA A 142 -11.56 -24.72 28.11
C ALA A 142 -12.45 -25.80 28.75
N ILE A 143 -11.83 -26.90 29.17
CA ILE A 143 -12.51 -27.99 29.91
C ILE A 143 -11.94 -28.01 31.31
N ILE A 144 -12.78 -27.78 32.31
CA ILE A 144 -12.44 -27.71 33.72
C ILE A 144 -13.18 -28.80 34.50
N GLU A 145 -12.48 -29.55 35.32
CA GLU A 145 -13.09 -30.51 36.24
C GLU A 145 -13.24 -29.86 37.62
N ILE A 146 -14.49 -29.86 38.14
CA ILE A 146 -14.84 -29.36 39.45
C ILE A 146 -15.65 -30.46 40.15
N ASP A 147 -15.18 -30.91 41.31
CA ASP A 147 -15.84 -31.96 42.09
C ASP A 147 -16.10 -33.25 41.28
N GLY A 148 -15.19 -33.61 40.39
CA GLY A 148 -15.30 -34.81 39.54
C GLY A 148 -16.23 -34.63 38.33
N VAL A 149 -16.76 -33.43 38.08
CA VAL A 149 -17.63 -33.11 36.94
C VAL A 149 -16.89 -32.24 35.93
N LEU A 150 -16.88 -32.65 34.65
CA LEU A 150 -16.31 -31.88 33.56
C LEU A 150 -17.28 -30.77 33.14
N ARG A 151 -16.78 -29.54 33.02
CA ARG A 151 -17.51 -28.36 32.53
C ARG A 151 -16.77 -27.75 31.35
N PHE A 152 -17.51 -27.31 30.34
CA PHE A 152 -17.02 -26.53 29.23
C PHE A 152 -17.07 -25.04 29.58
N GLY A 153 -15.98 -24.34 29.31
CA GLY A 153 -15.79 -22.93 29.69
C GLY A 153 -15.20 -22.78 31.10
N LEU A 154 -14.76 -21.57 31.43
CA LEU A 154 -14.21 -21.26 32.74
C LEU A 154 -15.36 -21.04 33.75
N PRO A 155 -15.27 -21.58 34.98
CA PRO A 155 -16.28 -21.38 35.99
C PRO A 155 -16.33 -19.93 36.51
N GLY A 156 -15.25 -19.20 36.35
CA GLY A 156 -15.06 -17.82 36.76
C GLY A 156 -13.69 -17.30 36.35
N GLN A 157 -13.25 -16.22 36.98
CA GLN A 157 -11.92 -15.65 36.71
C GLN A 157 -10.84 -16.53 37.31
N PRO A 158 -9.88 -17.06 36.51
CA PRO A 158 -8.79 -17.90 37.01
C PRO A 158 -7.79 -17.08 37.83
N LEU A 159 -7.32 -17.64 38.92
CA LEU A 159 -6.22 -17.13 39.74
C LEU A 159 -4.96 -17.96 39.48
N PHE A 160 -3.97 -17.37 38.84
CA PHE A 160 -2.71 -18.01 38.60
C PHE A 160 -1.70 -17.69 39.72
N PRO A 161 -0.83 -18.66 40.13
CA PRO A 161 0.31 -18.34 40.97
C PRO A 161 1.28 -17.41 40.22
N SER A 162 2.34 -16.96 40.91
CA SER A 162 3.38 -16.11 40.30
C SER A 162 3.97 -16.75 39.05
N LEU A 163 4.40 -15.91 38.11
CA LEU A 163 4.97 -16.35 36.86
C LEU A 163 6.30 -17.10 37.07
N ASP A 164 6.51 -18.15 36.28
CA ASP A 164 7.80 -18.82 36.21
C ASP A 164 8.86 -17.94 35.53
N THR A 165 10.12 -18.22 35.82
CA THR A 165 11.29 -17.51 35.23
C THR A 165 11.38 -17.64 33.70
N ASP A 166 10.74 -18.66 33.13
CA ASP A 166 10.68 -18.91 31.67
C ASP A 166 9.53 -18.17 30.94
N SER A 167 8.83 -17.33 31.65
CA SER A 167 7.72 -16.55 31.08
C SER A 167 8.21 -15.27 30.44
N ILE A 168 7.87 -15.04 29.17
CA ILE A 168 8.16 -13.78 28.46
C ILE A 168 6.96 -12.81 28.49
N LEU A 169 7.24 -11.55 28.72
CA LEU A 169 6.21 -10.48 28.70
C LEU A 169 6.13 -9.75 27.36
N LYS A 170 7.18 -9.87 26.55
CA LYS A 170 7.32 -9.22 25.25
C LYS A 170 8.06 -10.15 24.28
N PRO A 171 7.92 -9.96 22.96
CA PRO A 171 8.73 -10.67 21.99
C PRO A 171 10.23 -10.54 22.33
N THR A 172 10.93 -11.65 22.34
CA THR A 172 12.32 -11.72 22.83
C THR A 172 13.19 -12.48 21.83
N LEU A 173 14.35 -11.90 21.50
CA LEU A 173 15.48 -12.57 20.86
C LEU A 173 16.50 -12.98 21.93
N SER A 174 16.89 -14.25 21.92
CA SER A 174 17.93 -14.78 22.78
C SER A 174 19.10 -15.23 21.93
N TRP A 175 20.30 -14.73 22.26
CA TRP A 175 21.52 -15.09 21.54
C TRP A 175 22.51 -15.79 22.47
N LEU A 176 23.18 -16.82 21.96
CA LEU A 176 24.42 -17.33 22.47
C LEU A 176 25.56 -16.77 21.63
N LEU A 177 26.26 -15.75 22.16
CA LEU A 177 27.34 -15.05 21.45
C LEU A 177 28.69 -15.49 21.95
N ARG A 178 29.67 -15.61 21.04
CA ARG A 178 31.07 -15.83 21.39
C ARG A 178 31.91 -14.65 20.89
N THR A 179 32.79 -14.16 21.79
CA THR A 179 33.78 -13.14 21.48
C THR A 179 35.07 -13.36 22.22
N ASP A 180 36.20 -13.01 21.60
CA ASP A 180 37.50 -13.02 22.25
C ASP A 180 37.85 -11.65 22.87
N LYS A 181 37.06 -10.61 22.57
CA LYS A 181 37.27 -9.23 23.07
C LYS A 181 36.12 -8.82 24.00
N PRO A 182 36.36 -8.79 25.32
CA PRO A 182 35.35 -8.37 26.30
C PRO A 182 35.13 -6.86 26.27
N GLY A 183 34.06 -6.39 26.94
CA GLY A 183 33.73 -5.00 27.19
C GLY A 183 32.42 -4.56 26.55
N ALA A 184 32.09 -3.30 26.80
CA ALA A 184 30.89 -2.66 26.25
C ALA A 184 30.94 -2.61 24.72
N LEU A 185 29.81 -2.85 24.12
CA LEU A 185 29.59 -2.83 22.69
C LEU A 185 28.21 -2.20 22.39
N ASP A 186 28.19 -1.21 21.52
CA ASP A 186 26.96 -0.72 20.94
C ASP A 186 26.71 -1.47 19.63
N ALA A 187 26.02 -2.60 19.71
CA ALA A 187 25.75 -3.47 18.56
C ALA A 187 24.62 -2.90 17.70
N GLU A 188 24.75 -3.00 16.39
CA GLU A 188 23.66 -2.74 15.46
C GLU A 188 22.90 -4.05 15.18
N ILE A 189 21.59 -4.04 15.44
CA ILE A 189 20.67 -5.08 15.00
C ILE A 189 19.88 -4.60 13.77
N SER A 190 19.77 -5.46 12.76
CA SER A 190 18.90 -5.23 11.60
C SER A 190 18.04 -6.47 11.35
N TYR A 191 16.76 -6.30 11.09
CA TYR A 191 15.85 -7.41 10.83
C TYR A 191 14.65 -6.98 9.99
N VAL A 192 14.00 -7.95 9.34
CA VAL A 192 12.72 -7.79 8.66
C VAL A 192 11.59 -8.11 9.63
N SER A 193 10.52 -7.31 9.59
CA SER A 193 9.30 -7.55 10.34
C SER A 193 8.08 -7.32 9.49
N GLY A 194 7.06 -8.16 9.64
CA GLY A 194 5.72 -7.86 9.16
C GLY A 194 5.00 -6.82 10.02
N GLY A 195 3.77 -6.47 9.63
CA GLY A 195 2.91 -5.61 10.43
C GLY A 195 3.14 -4.10 10.24
N MET A 196 3.92 -3.68 9.26
CA MET A 196 4.07 -2.27 8.92
C MET A 196 3.90 -2.05 7.43
N THR A 197 3.10 -1.05 7.06
CA THR A 197 2.83 -0.71 5.66
C THR A 197 2.73 0.79 5.46
N TRP A 198 2.85 1.20 4.22
CA TRP A 198 2.56 2.57 3.80
C TRP A 198 1.84 2.60 2.45
N GLN A 199 1.11 3.68 2.22
CA GLN A 199 0.45 3.99 0.95
C GLN A 199 0.42 5.49 0.71
N SER A 200 0.27 5.89 -0.55
CA SER A 200 -0.01 7.28 -0.90
C SER A 200 -1.50 7.50 -1.14
N ASP A 201 -1.99 8.63 -0.70
CA ASP A 201 -3.34 9.13 -0.94
C ASP A 201 -3.25 10.56 -1.47
N TYR A 202 -4.02 10.90 -2.51
CA TYR A 202 -4.00 12.20 -3.15
C TYR A 202 -5.40 12.83 -3.11
N ASN A 203 -5.49 14.07 -2.66
CA ASN A 203 -6.70 14.86 -2.74
C ASN A 203 -6.52 15.92 -3.82
N LEU A 204 -7.42 15.93 -4.80
CA LEU A 204 -7.43 16.87 -5.90
C LEU A 204 -8.67 17.75 -5.81
N VAL A 205 -8.45 19.06 -5.80
CA VAL A 205 -9.52 20.04 -5.83
C VAL A 205 -9.59 20.66 -7.22
N ILE A 206 -10.69 20.41 -7.91
CA ILE A 206 -10.94 20.93 -9.26
C ILE A 206 -11.56 22.33 -9.12
N ALA A 207 -10.98 23.32 -9.79
CA ALA A 207 -11.51 24.68 -9.81
C ALA A 207 -12.88 24.74 -10.53
N ASP A 208 -13.72 25.70 -10.15
CA ASP A 208 -15.07 25.88 -10.71
C ASP A 208 -15.07 26.15 -12.21
N LYS A 209 -14.07 26.88 -12.70
CA LYS A 209 -14.02 27.33 -14.08
C LYS A 209 -13.26 26.34 -14.94
N VAL A 210 -13.96 25.78 -15.92
CA VAL A 210 -13.40 25.00 -17.02
C VAL A 210 -13.38 25.89 -18.25
N ASP A 211 -12.27 25.93 -18.97
CA ASP A 211 -12.27 26.50 -20.30
C ASP A 211 -13.09 25.59 -21.23
N SER A 212 -14.30 26.02 -21.57
CA SER A 212 -15.24 25.26 -22.39
C SER A 212 -14.75 24.99 -23.82
N LYS A 213 -13.77 25.76 -24.31
CA LYS A 213 -13.18 25.55 -25.65
C LYS A 213 -12.15 24.43 -25.66
N THR A 214 -11.33 24.34 -24.61
CA THR A 214 -10.22 23.39 -24.53
C THR A 214 -10.53 22.23 -23.61
N GLY A 215 -11.54 22.32 -22.73
CA GLY A 215 -11.80 21.38 -21.66
C GLY A 215 -10.78 21.47 -20.51
N THR A 216 -9.91 22.49 -20.55
CA THR A 216 -8.84 22.66 -19.54
C THR A 216 -9.43 23.24 -18.26
N ASN A 217 -9.06 22.67 -17.13
CA ASN A 217 -9.33 23.17 -15.79
C ASN A 217 -8.05 23.22 -14.97
N MET A 218 -8.08 23.98 -13.89
CA MET A 218 -7.00 24.00 -12.89
C MET A 218 -7.35 23.06 -11.76
N VAL A 219 -6.36 22.32 -11.28
CA VAL A 219 -6.49 21.36 -10.21
C VAL A 219 -5.39 21.62 -9.18
N ASP A 220 -5.75 21.66 -7.90
CA ASP A 220 -4.81 21.67 -6.79
C ASP A 220 -4.69 20.25 -6.23
N LEU A 221 -3.48 19.80 -5.95
CA LEU A 221 -3.18 18.46 -5.46
C LEU A 221 -2.44 18.53 -4.13
N VAL A 222 -2.92 17.73 -3.16
CA VAL A 222 -2.19 17.45 -1.93
C VAL A 222 -2.04 15.95 -1.78
N GLY A 223 -0.80 15.48 -1.72
CA GLY A 223 -0.46 14.07 -1.53
C GLY A 223 0.00 13.78 -0.12
N TRP A 224 -0.54 12.70 0.44
CA TRP A 224 -0.29 12.20 1.77
C TRP A 224 0.36 10.83 1.72
N ILE A 225 1.39 10.62 2.54
CA ILE A 225 1.88 9.30 2.92
C ILE A 225 1.13 8.87 4.17
N THR A 226 0.44 7.74 4.07
CA THR A 226 -0.26 7.11 5.20
C THR A 226 0.53 5.88 5.62
N MET A 227 1.08 5.88 6.84
CA MET A 227 1.83 4.77 7.44
C MET A 227 1.00 4.12 8.53
N GLN A 228 1.01 2.78 8.59
CA GLN A 228 0.34 1.99 9.62
C GLN A 228 1.36 1.10 10.32
N ASN A 229 1.34 1.09 11.64
CA ASN A 229 2.22 0.27 12.47
C ASN A 229 1.39 -0.67 13.34
N HIS A 230 1.49 -1.96 13.06
CA HIS A 230 0.89 -3.09 13.81
C HIS A 230 1.96 -4.12 14.18
N THR A 231 3.19 -3.64 14.44
CA THR A 231 4.34 -4.52 14.71
C THR A 231 4.43 -5.00 16.16
N GLY A 232 3.55 -4.49 17.05
CA GLY A 232 3.64 -4.71 18.49
C GLY A 232 4.70 -3.84 19.18
N LYS A 233 5.30 -2.86 18.46
CA LYS A 233 6.34 -1.97 18.98
C LYS A 233 6.17 -0.53 18.56
N THR A 234 6.37 0.40 19.48
CA THR A 234 6.49 1.83 19.20
C THR A 234 7.91 2.19 18.82
N PHE A 235 8.09 2.96 17.75
CA PHE A 235 9.37 3.51 17.33
C PHE A 235 9.39 5.02 17.58
N GLU A 236 10.13 5.44 18.59
CA GLU A 236 10.23 6.86 18.97
C GLU A 236 11.33 7.54 18.16
N ASN A 237 11.05 8.75 17.64
CA ASN A 237 12.00 9.57 16.90
C ASN A 237 12.74 8.81 15.80
N ALA A 238 12.03 7.94 15.09
CA ALA A 238 12.61 7.09 14.07
C ALA A 238 12.93 7.86 12.79
N ARG A 239 14.04 7.52 12.16
CA ARG A 239 14.34 7.89 10.77
C ARG A 239 13.57 6.98 9.84
N ILE A 240 12.69 7.54 9.02
CA ILE A 240 11.81 6.76 8.16
C ILE A 240 12.16 6.97 6.71
N LYS A 241 12.35 5.84 6.03
CA LYS A 241 12.41 5.73 4.57
C LYS A 241 11.26 4.86 4.09
N LEU A 242 10.70 5.22 2.93
CA LEU A 242 9.59 4.53 2.31
C LEU A 242 10.04 4.09 0.93
N LEU A 243 9.96 2.81 0.66
CA LEU A 243 10.36 2.28 -0.63
C LEU A 243 9.12 2.00 -1.47
N ALA A 244 9.03 2.70 -2.61
CA ALA A 244 7.98 2.53 -3.61
C ALA A 244 8.49 1.67 -4.76
N GLY A 245 7.68 0.69 -5.15
CA GLY A 245 7.96 -0.27 -6.21
C GLY A 245 7.66 -1.70 -5.77
N ASP A 246 7.61 -2.60 -6.73
CA ASP A 246 7.25 -4.00 -6.49
C ASP A 246 8.48 -4.82 -6.10
N VAL A 247 8.82 -4.83 -4.81
CA VAL A 247 9.92 -5.64 -4.29
C VAL A 247 9.53 -7.12 -4.30
N ASN A 248 10.31 -7.93 -5.00
CA ASN A 248 10.13 -9.38 -5.00
C ASN A 248 10.57 -9.97 -3.65
N LYS A 249 9.62 -10.17 -2.75
CA LYS A 249 9.83 -10.90 -1.50
C LYS A 249 9.26 -12.30 -1.64
N VAL A 250 10.12 -13.30 -1.44
CA VAL A 250 9.67 -14.69 -1.43
C VAL A 250 8.71 -14.87 -0.26
N GLN A 251 7.43 -15.08 -0.59
CA GLN A 251 6.44 -15.46 0.42
C GLN A 251 6.51 -16.97 0.61
N PRO A 252 6.42 -17.48 1.84
CA PRO A 252 6.21 -18.91 2.05
C PRO A 252 4.91 -19.28 1.34
N LEU A 253 4.99 -20.21 0.40
CA LEU A 253 3.99 -20.48 -0.64
C LEU A 253 2.55 -20.64 -0.15
N PRO A 254 1.57 -20.03 -0.86
CA PRO A 254 0.71 -20.78 -1.75
C PRO A 254 1.08 -20.51 -3.21
N ALA A 255 1.18 -21.54 -3.99
CA ALA A 255 1.70 -21.51 -5.36
C ALA A 255 0.77 -20.78 -6.32
N SER A 256 1.25 -19.77 -7.06
CA SER A 256 0.94 -19.51 -8.47
C SER A 256 1.53 -18.21 -9.00
N ARG A 257 2.42 -18.40 -9.96
CA ARG A 257 2.76 -17.60 -11.18
C ARG A 257 3.32 -16.18 -11.07
N VAL A 258 4.55 -16.10 -11.57
CA VAL A 258 5.40 -14.91 -11.80
C VAL A 258 5.29 -14.46 -13.27
N TYR A 259 5.23 -13.14 -13.50
CA TYR A 259 5.70 -12.50 -14.74
C TYR A 259 6.52 -11.26 -14.38
N ALA A 260 7.71 -11.15 -14.97
CA ALA A 260 8.63 -10.01 -14.82
C ALA A 260 8.63 -9.13 -16.07
N MET A 261 8.79 -7.81 -15.91
CA MET A 261 9.19 -6.87 -16.96
C MET A 261 10.15 -5.82 -16.39
N GLU A 262 11.21 -5.51 -17.15
CA GLU A 262 12.29 -4.57 -16.82
C GLU A 262 12.03 -3.17 -17.38
N ALA A 263 12.49 -2.11 -16.68
CA ALA A 263 12.58 -0.73 -17.20
C ALA A 263 13.74 0.06 -16.58
N LYS A 264 14.39 0.93 -17.37
CA LYS A 264 15.63 1.70 -17.07
C LYS A 264 15.33 3.09 -16.53
N ALA A 265 16.20 3.59 -15.63
CA ALA A 265 16.11 4.88 -14.95
C ALA A 265 17.06 5.96 -15.51
N MET A 266 16.74 7.25 -15.29
CA MET A 266 17.60 8.44 -15.45
C MET A 266 17.34 9.46 -14.33
N ASP A 267 18.41 10.09 -13.84
CA ASP A 267 18.48 10.98 -12.68
C ASP A 267 18.09 12.45 -12.94
N ALA A 268 17.47 13.12 -11.95
CA ALA A 268 17.43 14.59 -11.84
C ALA A 268 17.16 15.08 -10.40
N VAL A 269 17.73 16.23 -10.02
CA VAL A 269 17.79 16.84 -8.68
C VAL A 269 16.64 17.83 -8.49
N ALA A 270 15.98 17.84 -7.34
CA ALA A 270 14.88 18.74 -6.99
C ALA A 270 14.94 19.31 -5.57
N ALA A 271 14.25 20.44 -5.36
CA ALA A 271 14.25 21.32 -4.20
C ALA A 271 13.53 20.73 -2.96
N THR A 272 13.83 21.32 -1.79
CA THR A 272 13.44 20.86 -0.45
C THR A 272 11.93 20.75 -0.19
N ALA A 273 11.39 19.56 -0.37
CA ALA A 273 10.06 19.15 0.11
C ALA A 273 10.18 18.45 1.48
N PRO A 274 9.09 18.34 2.30
CA PRO A 274 9.11 17.64 3.60
C PRO A 274 9.50 16.17 3.50
N VAL A 275 9.55 15.62 2.29
CA VAL A 275 10.07 14.31 1.94
C VAL A 275 11.02 14.48 0.76
N THR A 276 12.23 13.90 0.82
CA THR A 276 13.13 13.80 -0.33
C THR A 276 12.98 12.47 -1.01
N GLU A 277 12.94 12.48 -2.31
CA GLU A 277 12.94 11.29 -3.15
C GLU A 277 14.32 11.09 -3.77
N LYS A 278 14.75 9.86 -3.92
CA LYS A 278 15.87 9.45 -4.76
C LYS A 278 15.62 8.11 -5.43
N SER A 279 16.14 7.93 -6.63
CA SER A 279 16.23 6.62 -7.26
C SER A 279 17.15 5.70 -6.44
N PHE A 280 16.72 4.47 -6.22
CA PHE A 280 17.46 3.44 -5.51
C PHE A 280 17.23 2.11 -6.20
N ASP A 281 18.22 1.66 -6.99
CA ASP A 281 18.07 0.55 -7.91
C ASP A 281 16.89 0.80 -8.87
N GLU A 282 15.97 -0.13 -9.07
CA GLU A 282 14.75 0.01 -9.87
C GLU A 282 13.56 0.60 -9.05
N PHE A 283 13.82 1.17 -7.87
CA PHE A 283 12.82 1.66 -6.93
C PHE A 283 12.98 3.16 -6.66
N HIS A 284 11.97 3.77 -6.06
CA HIS A 284 12.04 5.13 -5.53
C HIS A 284 12.01 5.11 -4.00
N LEU A 285 13.01 5.75 -3.40
CA LEU A 285 13.15 5.85 -1.95
C LEU A 285 12.78 7.25 -1.47
N TYR A 286 11.70 7.36 -0.72
CA TYR A 286 11.23 8.60 -0.11
C TYR A 286 11.71 8.66 1.33
N THR A 287 12.46 9.71 1.69
CA THR A 287 12.99 9.90 3.03
C THR A 287 12.26 11.04 3.72
N LEU A 288 11.65 10.77 4.89
CA LEU A 288 11.09 11.82 5.71
C LEU A 288 12.22 12.71 6.24
N GLN A 289 12.06 14.02 6.10
CA GLN A 289 13.10 14.99 6.48
C GLN A 289 13.22 15.20 8.00
N ARG A 290 12.21 14.81 8.74
CA ARG A 290 12.21 14.89 10.21
C ARG A 290 11.99 13.55 10.83
N ASP A 291 12.71 13.29 11.91
CA ASP A 291 12.48 12.11 12.73
C ASP A 291 11.05 12.13 13.26
N THR A 292 10.46 10.95 13.32
CA THR A 292 9.04 10.85 13.63
C THR A 292 8.78 9.65 14.55
N THR A 293 7.95 9.84 15.56
CA THR A 293 7.46 8.73 16.40
C THR A 293 6.31 8.03 15.69
N LEU A 294 6.44 6.71 15.51
CA LEU A 294 5.39 5.86 14.95
C LEU A 294 4.97 4.84 16.03
N ARG A 295 3.84 5.15 16.70
CA ARG A 295 3.35 4.30 17.79
C ARG A 295 2.77 3.00 17.26
N ASP A 296 2.79 1.97 18.09
CA ASP A 296 2.05 0.76 17.81
C ASP A 296 0.54 1.05 17.69
N GLU A 297 -0.16 0.31 16.83
CA GLU A 297 -1.58 0.51 16.48
C GLU A 297 -1.91 1.92 15.96
N GLN A 298 -0.90 2.66 15.44
CA GLN A 298 -1.10 4.01 14.92
C GLN A 298 -1.16 4.04 13.39
N THR A 299 -2.13 4.80 12.86
CA THR A 299 -2.11 5.34 11.50
C THR A 299 -1.58 6.76 11.54
N LYS A 300 -0.52 7.05 10.81
CA LYS A 300 0.11 8.38 10.71
C LYS A 300 0.13 8.87 9.27
N GLN A 301 -0.26 10.11 9.05
CA GLN A 301 -0.19 10.77 7.75
C GLN A 301 0.85 11.88 7.76
N VAL A 302 1.63 11.96 6.66
CA VAL A 302 2.61 13.01 6.40
C VAL A 302 2.39 13.53 4.99
N GLU A 303 2.28 14.85 4.83
CA GLU A 303 2.23 15.48 3.51
C GLU A 303 3.58 15.29 2.81
N PHE A 304 3.57 14.89 1.54
CA PHE A 304 4.80 14.68 0.78
C PHE A 304 4.86 15.47 -0.53
N VAL A 305 3.73 15.83 -1.09
CA VAL A 305 3.62 16.66 -2.27
C VAL A 305 2.44 17.62 -2.15
N ARG A 306 2.67 18.86 -2.56
CA ARG A 306 1.64 19.89 -2.73
C ARG A 306 1.91 20.61 -4.04
N ALA A 307 0.91 20.70 -4.89
CA ALA A 307 0.97 21.41 -6.16
C ALA A 307 -0.33 22.17 -6.38
N GLU A 308 -0.23 23.42 -6.78
CA GLU A 308 -1.36 24.30 -7.06
C GLU A 308 -1.35 24.69 -8.53
N GLY A 309 -2.54 24.85 -9.13
CA GLY A 309 -2.67 25.31 -10.50
C GLY A 309 -2.20 24.30 -11.55
N ILE A 310 -2.32 23.00 -11.29
CA ILE A 310 -2.05 21.95 -12.25
C ILE A 310 -3.04 22.09 -13.41
N ARG A 311 -2.53 22.17 -14.63
CA ARG A 311 -3.37 22.14 -15.84
C ARG A 311 -3.83 20.72 -16.12
N ALA A 312 -5.13 20.49 -16.00
CA ALA A 312 -5.77 19.22 -16.28
C ALA A 312 -6.79 19.37 -17.42
N GLN A 313 -6.91 18.38 -18.26
CA GLN A 313 -7.91 18.31 -19.33
C GLN A 313 -9.05 17.40 -18.91
N ARG A 314 -10.28 17.90 -18.96
CA ARG A 314 -11.48 17.08 -18.86
C ARG A 314 -11.77 16.44 -20.21
N LEU A 315 -11.85 15.13 -20.25
CA LEU A 315 -12.15 14.35 -21.43
C LEU A 315 -13.46 13.61 -21.23
N TYR A 316 -14.29 13.59 -22.28
CA TYR A 316 -15.44 12.72 -22.36
C TYR A 316 -15.11 11.57 -23.30
N ILE A 317 -15.30 10.34 -22.84
CA ILE A 317 -15.02 9.14 -23.63
C ILE A 317 -16.31 8.33 -23.75
N TYR A 318 -16.72 8.11 -24.98
CA TYR A 318 -17.80 7.19 -25.28
C TYR A 318 -17.21 5.90 -25.84
N ASP A 319 -17.24 4.85 -25.03
CA ASP A 319 -16.93 3.49 -25.42
C ASP A 319 -18.22 2.68 -25.33
N GLY A 320 -18.92 2.60 -26.47
CA GLY A 320 -20.23 1.94 -26.56
C GLY A 320 -20.13 0.42 -26.56
N ASN A 321 -18.98 -0.12 -26.94
CA ASN A 321 -18.75 -1.55 -27.03
C ASN A 321 -18.08 -2.11 -25.77
N GLN A 322 -18.89 -2.45 -24.78
CA GLN A 322 -18.42 -3.11 -23.56
C GLN A 322 -18.22 -4.64 -23.71
N ALA A 323 -18.25 -5.17 -24.93
CA ALA A 323 -17.84 -6.55 -25.15
C ALA A 323 -16.39 -6.66 -24.66
N GLY A 324 -16.21 -7.26 -23.51
CA GLY A 324 -14.88 -7.48 -22.95
C GLY A 324 -13.99 -8.06 -24.03
N ALA A 325 -12.85 -7.43 -24.24
CA ALA A 325 -11.91 -7.72 -25.29
C ALA A 325 -11.23 -9.07 -25.04
N TYR A 326 -11.98 -10.14 -25.21
CA TYR A 326 -11.41 -11.48 -25.30
C TYR A 326 -11.22 -11.80 -26.77
N TYR A 327 -10.08 -11.37 -27.28
CA TYR A 327 -9.61 -11.87 -28.58
C TYR A 327 -9.15 -13.33 -28.39
N TYR A 328 -9.96 -14.27 -28.91
CA TYR A 328 -9.66 -15.70 -28.85
C TYR A 328 -8.75 -16.21 -29.98
N GLY A 329 -8.03 -15.32 -30.65
CA GLY A 329 -7.06 -15.71 -31.69
C GLY A 329 -7.67 -16.21 -33.00
N GLY A 330 -8.98 -16.08 -33.19
CA GLY A 330 -9.69 -16.52 -34.38
C GLY A 330 -10.61 -15.45 -34.98
N VAL A 331 -11.15 -15.70 -36.17
CA VAL A 331 -12.11 -14.80 -36.84
C VAL A 331 -13.50 -14.98 -36.22
N ILE A 332 -14.09 -13.88 -35.75
CA ILE A 332 -15.43 -13.90 -35.15
C ILE A 332 -16.46 -13.54 -36.22
N GLN A 333 -17.19 -14.53 -36.72
CA GLN A 333 -18.15 -14.41 -37.80
C GLN A 333 -19.60 -14.22 -37.32
N ASP A 334 -19.88 -14.30 -36.03
CA ASP A 334 -21.23 -14.14 -35.47
C ASP A 334 -21.72 -12.70 -35.68
N PRO A 335 -22.85 -12.46 -36.43
CA PRO A 335 -23.38 -11.12 -36.65
C PRO A 335 -23.74 -10.37 -35.38
N SER A 336 -24.08 -11.06 -34.29
CA SER A 336 -24.47 -10.45 -33.02
C SER A 336 -23.30 -10.03 -32.14
N TYR A 337 -22.08 -10.41 -32.49
CA TYR A 337 -20.88 -10.06 -31.71
C TYR A 337 -20.67 -8.55 -31.71
N GLY A 338 -20.48 -7.98 -30.54
CA GLY A 338 -20.17 -6.55 -30.38
C GLY A 338 -21.31 -5.59 -30.72
N THR A 339 -22.55 -6.08 -30.87
CA THR A 339 -23.73 -5.23 -31.18
C THR A 339 -24.35 -4.60 -29.94
N GLN A 340 -23.92 -4.99 -28.75
CA GLN A 340 -24.39 -4.38 -27.49
C GLN A 340 -23.95 -2.90 -27.40
N SER A 341 -24.82 -2.07 -26.86
CA SER A 341 -24.56 -0.65 -26.68
C SER A 341 -24.74 -0.23 -25.23
N ASN A 342 -23.79 0.55 -24.74
CA ASN A 342 -23.83 1.19 -23.43
C ASN A 342 -24.03 2.70 -23.61
N PRO A 343 -25.01 3.34 -22.97
CA PRO A 343 -25.26 4.78 -23.13
C PRO A 343 -24.31 5.69 -22.35
N LYS A 344 -23.48 5.15 -21.47
CA LYS A 344 -22.64 5.93 -20.55
C LYS A 344 -21.45 6.57 -21.25
N VAL A 345 -21.29 7.86 -21.02
CA VAL A 345 -20.09 8.62 -21.44
C VAL A 345 -19.22 8.84 -20.20
N TRP A 346 -17.99 8.36 -20.25
CA TRP A 346 -17.04 8.47 -19.14
C TRP A 346 -16.46 9.88 -19.06
N VAL A 347 -16.34 10.40 -17.85
CA VAL A 347 -15.62 11.64 -17.56
C VAL A 347 -14.25 11.29 -17.02
N MET A 348 -13.21 11.75 -17.70
CA MET A 348 -11.81 11.54 -17.31
C MET A 348 -11.15 12.87 -16.98
N GLN A 349 -10.21 12.85 -16.06
CA GLN A 349 -9.24 13.92 -15.85
C GLN A 349 -7.86 13.44 -16.34
N GLU A 350 -7.22 14.27 -17.16
CA GLU A 350 -5.88 13.98 -17.70
C GLU A 350 -4.95 15.15 -17.37
N PHE A 351 -3.80 14.87 -16.75
CA PHE A 351 -2.76 15.86 -16.47
C PHE A 351 -1.38 15.22 -16.51
N LYS A 352 -0.36 16.03 -16.80
CA LYS A 352 1.03 15.57 -16.89
C LYS A 352 1.75 15.76 -15.58
N ASN A 353 2.47 14.72 -15.13
CA ASN A 353 3.38 14.78 -13.99
C ASN A 353 4.70 15.47 -14.39
N SER A 354 4.72 16.77 -14.55
CA SER A 354 5.88 17.51 -15.04
C SER A 354 6.12 18.81 -14.28
N GLU A 355 7.37 19.29 -14.27
CA GLU A 355 7.73 20.57 -13.63
C GLU A 355 6.95 21.78 -14.15
N PRO A 356 6.71 21.93 -15.49
CA PRO A 356 5.87 23.02 -15.98
C PRO A 356 4.43 22.94 -15.48
N ASN A 357 4.02 21.80 -14.96
CA ASN A 357 2.71 21.55 -14.36
C ASN A 357 2.77 21.49 -12.82
N HIS A 358 3.81 22.08 -12.21
CA HIS A 358 4.06 22.18 -10.77
C HIS A 358 4.22 20.81 -10.06
N LEU A 359 4.45 19.75 -10.83
CA LEU A 359 4.74 18.40 -10.38
C LEU A 359 6.17 18.02 -10.81
N GLY A 360 6.44 16.78 -11.21
CA GLY A 360 7.75 16.40 -11.77
C GLY A 360 8.60 15.55 -10.84
N MET A 361 8.09 15.19 -9.66
CA MET A 361 8.62 14.11 -8.86
C MET A 361 7.89 12.79 -9.20
N PRO A 362 8.54 11.63 -9.14
CA PRO A 362 7.82 10.36 -9.22
C PRO A 362 6.69 10.30 -8.20
N LEU A 363 5.50 9.88 -8.62
CA LEU A 363 4.34 9.76 -7.75
C LEU A 363 4.10 8.28 -7.44
N PRO A 364 4.13 7.88 -6.15
CA PRO A 364 3.84 6.51 -5.77
C PRO A 364 2.42 6.09 -6.14
N LYS A 365 2.23 4.79 -6.39
CA LYS A 365 0.93 4.17 -6.54
C LYS A 365 0.02 4.54 -5.38
N GLY A 366 -1.19 5.01 -5.68
CA GLY A 366 -2.09 5.46 -4.62
C GLY A 366 -3.50 5.82 -5.11
N ARG A 367 -4.33 6.18 -4.16
CA ARG A 367 -5.72 6.57 -4.39
C ARG A 367 -5.83 8.08 -4.57
N LEU A 368 -6.52 8.50 -5.64
CA LEU A 368 -6.87 9.88 -5.91
C LEU A 368 -8.34 10.12 -5.58
N ARG A 369 -8.62 11.13 -4.77
CA ARG A 369 -9.97 11.63 -4.50
C ARG A 369 -10.14 12.99 -5.12
N PHE A 370 -11.23 13.15 -5.87
CA PHE A 370 -11.56 14.39 -6.57
C PHE A 370 -12.66 15.12 -5.84
N TYR A 371 -12.40 16.39 -5.58
CA TYR A 371 -13.35 17.33 -5.02
C TYR A 371 -13.55 18.47 -6.00
N ARG A 372 -14.75 19.02 -6.04
CA ARG A 372 -15.06 20.25 -6.78
C ARG A 372 -15.58 21.29 -5.80
N ARG A 373 -15.10 22.51 -5.96
CA ARG A 373 -15.63 23.64 -5.21
C ARG A 373 -16.98 24.02 -5.80
N ASP A 374 -18.04 24.06 -5.00
CA ASP A 374 -19.34 24.57 -5.43
C ASP A 374 -19.39 26.10 -5.29
N THR A 375 -20.46 26.70 -5.83
CA THR A 375 -20.70 28.15 -5.84
C THR A 375 -20.82 28.75 -4.44
N ASP A 376 -21.17 27.97 -3.43
CA ASP A 376 -21.19 28.33 -2.01
C ASP A 376 -19.82 28.24 -1.34
N GLY A 377 -18.80 27.79 -2.07
CA GLY A 377 -17.41 27.62 -1.59
C GLY A 377 -17.12 26.28 -0.93
N GLN A 378 -18.12 25.38 -0.77
CA GLN A 378 -17.93 24.05 -0.20
C GLN A 378 -17.27 23.10 -1.21
N LEU A 379 -16.63 22.06 -0.67
CA LEU A 379 -15.99 21.02 -1.48
C LEU A 379 -16.87 19.79 -1.55
N GLU A 380 -17.37 19.51 -2.74
CA GLU A 380 -18.17 18.33 -3.02
C GLU A 380 -17.30 17.20 -3.58
N PHE A 381 -17.46 15.99 -3.03
CA PHE A 381 -16.78 14.82 -3.54
C PHE A 381 -17.39 14.40 -4.88
N VAL A 382 -16.57 14.30 -5.92
CA VAL A 382 -17.03 14.02 -7.28
C VAL A 382 -16.51 12.71 -7.86
N GLY A 383 -15.68 11.98 -7.12
CA GLY A 383 -15.22 10.65 -7.51
C GLY A 383 -13.85 10.29 -6.93
N GLU A 384 -13.48 9.02 -7.06
CA GLU A 384 -12.15 8.53 -6.70
C GLU A 384 -11.65 7.50 -7.72
N ASN A 385 -10.34 7.36 -7.79
CA ASN A 385 -9.66 6.36 -8.61
C ASN A 385 -8.29 6.02 -8.01
N THR A 386 -7.55 5.15 -8.66
CA THR A 386 -6.17 4.83 -8.31
C THR A 386 -5.23 5.17 -9.46
N ILE A 387 -3.99 5.54 -9.12
CA ILE A 387 -2.87 5.59 -10.07
C ILE A 387 -1.85 4.52 -9.73
N ASP A 388 -1.16 4.04 -10.74
CA ASP A 388 0.07 3.26 -10.57
C ASP A 388 1.27 4.17 -10.29
N HIS A 389 2.42 3.57 -9.98
CA HIS A 389 3.67 4.30 -9.90
C HIS A 389 3.89 5.12 -11.17
N THR A 390 3.90 6.43 -11.02
CA THR A 390 3.94 7.35 -12.16
C THR A 390 5.24 8.13 -12.17
N PRO A 391 6.16 7.82 -13.10
CA PRO A 391 7.41 8.55 -13.27
C PRO A 391 7.20 10.04 -13.60
N LYS A 392 8.29 10.81 -13.47
CA LYS A 392 8.33 12.18 -13.99
C LYS A 392 8.03 12.17 -15.51
N ASP A 393 7.34 13.22 -15.96
CA ASP A 393 6.96 13.48 -17.35
C ASP A 393 5.94 12.51 -17.96
N GLU A 394 5.36 11.60 -17.17
CA GLU A 394 4.26 10.73 -17.59
C GLU A 394 2.89 11.39 -17.43
N THR A 395 1.94 10.91 -18.24
CA THR A 395 0.56 11.39 -18.24
C THR A 395 -0.33 10.54 -17.35
N ILE A 396 -0.99 11.19 -16.40
CA ILE A 396 -1.99 10.59 -15.52
C ILE A 396 -3.36 10.81 -16.14
N ARG A 397 -4.09 9.72 -16.41
CA ARG A 397 -5.48 9.76 -16.87
C ARG A 397 -6.34 8.93 -15.92
N VAL A 398 -7.34 9.55 -15.33
CA VAL A 398 -8.17 8.92 -14.30
C VAL A 398 -9.64 9.15 -14.55
N TYR A 399 -10.42 8.10 -14.37
CA TYR A 399 -11.87 8.13 -14.46
C TYR A 399 -12.45 8.76 -13.19
N THR A 400 -13.37 9.73 -13.35
CA THR A 400 -14.02 10.41 -12.23
C THR A 400 -15.52 10.12 -12.13
N GLY A 401 -16.13 9.53 -13.14
CA GLY A 401 -17.55 9.18 -13.14
C GLY A 401 -18.15 9.21 -14.55
N ASN A 402 -19.46 9.05 -14.65
CA ASN A 402 -20.19 9.14 -15.90
C ASN A 402 -20.85 10.51 -16.04
N ALA A 403 -20.86 11.04 -17.28
CA ALA A 403 -21.61 12.26 -17.59
C ALA A 403 -23.11 11.98 -17.46
N PHE A 404 -23.82 12.85 -16.74
CA PHE A 404 -25.28 12.75 -16.63
C PHE A 404 -25.97 13.30 -17.86
N ASP A 405 -25.52 14.46 -18.36
CA ASP A 405 -26.13 15.19 -19.46
C ASP A 405 -25.50 14.89 -20.83
N THR A 406 -24.67 13.85 -20.94
CA THR A 406 -24.09 13.42 -22.22
C THR A 406 -24.33 11.93 -22.38
N VAL A 407 -25.01 11.55 -23.45
CA VAL A 407 -25.48 10.17 -23.67
C VAL A 407 -25.02 9.71 -25.04
N GLY A 408 -24.49 8.48 -25.07
CA GLY A 408 -24.08 7.82 -26.31
C GLY A 408 -25.07 6.71 -26.70
N GLU A 409 -25.12 6.43 -27.98
CA GLU A 409 -25.85 5.30 -28.55
C GLU A 409 -25.03 4.72 -29.71
N ARG A 410 -24.91 3.41 -29.76
CA ARG A 410 -24.16 2.70 -30.79
C ARG A 410 -25.05 1.64 -31.43
N LYS A 411 -25.12 1.61 -32.74
CA LYS A 411 -25.96 0.70 -33.48
C LYS A 411 -25.23 0.14 -34.69
N GLN A 412 -25.19 -1.20 -34.82
CA GLN A 412 -24.83 -1.84 -36.07
C GLN A 412 -25.96 -1.62 -37.07
N THR A 413 -25.67 -0.97 -38.19
CA THR A 413 -26.66 -0.66 -39.26
C THR A 413 -26.57 -1.63 -40.41
N ASN A 414 -25.39 -2.25 -40.63
CA ASN A 414 -25.20 -3.26 -41.67
C ASN A 414 -24.15 -4.27 -41.23
N PHE A 415 -24.36 -5.52 -41.66
CA PHE A 415 -23.41 -6.61 -41.54
C PHE A 415 -23.50 -7.50 -42.78
N HIS A 416 -22.38 -7.70 -43.45
CA HIS A 416 -22.27 -8.57 -44.61
C HIS A 416 -21.03 -9.47 -44.45
N ILE A 417 -21.17 -10.75 -44.78
CA ILE A 417 -20.07 -11.73 -44.72
C ILE A 417 -20.05 -12.63 -45.95
N ASP A 418 -18.88 -12.80 -46.56
CA ASP A 418 -18.58 -13.81 -47.53
C ASP A 418 -17.51 -14.79 -46.98
N SER A 419 -17.98 -15.90 -46.41
CA SER A 419 -17.11 -16.89 -45.83
C SER A 419 -16.28 -17.69 -46.87
N ARG A 420 -16.67 -17.66 -48.19
CA ARG A 420 -15.91 -18.31 -49.27
C ARG A 420 -14.73 -17.44 -49.70
N MET A 421 -14.97 -16.08 -49.76
CA MET A 421 -13.97 -15.12 -50.12
C MET A 421 -13.18 -14.59 -48.90
N HIS A 422 -13.49 -15.09 -47.68
CA HIS A 422 -12.83 -14.75 -46.44
C HIS A 422 -12.83 -13.26 -46.11
N TRP A 423 -13.99 -12.63 -46.18
CA TRP A 423 -14.15 -11.24 -45.78
C TRP A 423 -15.52 -10.95 -45.16
N MET A 424 -15.58 -9.85 -44.39
CA MET A 424 -16.82 -9.31 -43.85
C MET A 424 -16.76 -7.79 -43.73
N ASP A 425 -17.92 -7.15 -43.86
CA ASP A 425 -18.14 -5.73 -43.65
C ASP A 425 -19.13 -5.50 -42.52
N GLU A 426 -18.80 -4.55 -41.65
CA GLU A 426 -19.71 -4.01 -40.64
C GLU A 426 -19.82 -2.52 -40.73
N THR A 427 -21.04 -2.01 -40.63
CA THR A 427 -21.30 -0.58 -40.55
C THR A 427 -21.96 -0.23 -39.22
N TYR A 428 -21.39 0.76 -38.55
CA TYR A 428 -21.93 1.30 -37.30
C TYR A 428 -22.32 2.74 -37.42
N GLU A 429 -23.41 3.10 -36.73
CA GLU A 429 -23.82 4.47 -36.44
C GLU A 429 -23.71 4.71 -34.96
N ILE A 430 -22.98 5.77 -34.59
CA ILE A 430 -22.76 6.18 -33.20
C ILE A 430 -23.32 7.58 -33.05
N ARG A 431 -24.25 7.76 -32.10
CA ARG A 431 -24.87 9.04 -31.75
C ARG A 431 -24.40 9.49 -30.40
N VAL A 432 -23.92 10.71 -30.28
CA VAL A 432 -23.61 11.35 -29.00
C VAL A 432 -24.47 12.60 -28.86
N ARG A 433 -25.30 12.61 -27.81
CA ARG A 433 -26.19 13.72 -27.44
C ARG A 433 -25.65 14.47 -26.26
N ASN A 434 -25.61 15.79 -26.36
CA ASN A 434 -25.16 16.70 -25.32
C ASN A 434 -26.33 17.56 -24.84
N HIS A 435 -26.78 17.38 -23.61
CA HIS A 435 -27.86 18.17 -22.98
C HIS A 435 -27.32 19.32 -22.12
N LYS A 436 -25.98 19.53 -22.13
CA LYS A 436 -25.34 20.66 -21.47
C LYS A 436 -25.49 21.94 -22.26
N LYS A 437 -25.30 23.08 -21.57
CA LYS A 437 -25.31 24.42 -22.18
C LYS A 437 -23.94 24.83 -22.74
N GLU A 438 -22.96 23.93 -22.72
CA GLU A 438 -21.61 24.10 -23.24
C GLU A 438 -21.27 23.04 -24.27
N THR A 439 -20.37 23.36 -25.21
CA THR A 439 -19.84 22.39 -26.17
C THR A 439 -18.95 21.36 -25.41
N VAL A 440 -19.13 20.07 -25.71
CA VAL A 440 -18.31 19.01 -25.18
C VAL A 440 -17.44 18.36 -26.24
N GLN A 441 -16.17 18.08 -25.89
CA GLN A 441 -15.26 17.31 -26.72
C GLN A 441 -15.35 15.86 -26.32
N VAL A 442 -15.81 14.98 -27.19
CA VAL A 442 -16.00 13.56 -26.92
C VAL A 442 -15.07 12.75 -27.81
N ARG A 443 -14.38 11.78 -27.23
CA ARG A 443 -13.67 10.72 -27.96
C ARG A 443 -14.58 9.50 -28.05
N VAL A 444 -15.02 9.17 -29.24
CA VAL A 444 -15.72 7.90 -29.49
C VAL A 444 -14.67 6.84 -29.73
N VAL A 445 -14.68 5.79 -28.93
CA VAL A 445 -13.72 4.68 -28.98
C VAL A 445 -14.42 3.45 -29.55
N GLU A 446 -13.82 2.86 -30.58
CA GLU A 446 -14.32 1.67 -31.24
C GLU A 446 -13.26 0.58 -31.27
N HIS A 447 -13.66 -0.64 -30.90
CA HIS A 447 -12.81 -1.82 -30.81
C HIS A 447 -13.09 -2.80 -31.94
N LEU A 448 -12.08 -3.02 -32.78
CA LEU A 448 -12.18 -3.81 -34.01
C LEU A 448 -11.60 -5.22 -33.79
N TYR A 449 -12.28 -6.03 -32.96
CA TYR A 449 -11.75 -7.32 -32.46
C TYR A 449 -12.17 -8.55 -33.27
N ARG A 450 -12.92 -8.40 -34.38
CA ARG A 450 -13.36 -9.56 -35.17
C ARG A 450 -12.24 -10.31 -35.86
N CYS A 451 -11.22 -9.56 -36.33
CA CYS A 451 -10.06 -10.10 -37.01
C CYS A 451 -8.87 -9.14 -36.91
N ASN A 452 -7.65 -9.67 -36.99
CA ASN A 452 -6.41 -8.88 -36.99
C ASN A 452 -6.26 -7.98 -38.22
N ASN A 453 -6.74 -8.47 -39.39
CA ASN A 453 -6.60 -7.74 -40.63
C ASN A 453 -7.90 -7.00 -40.92
N TRP A 454 -7.86 -5.68 -40.72
CA TRP A 454 -9.00 -4.79 -40.91
C TRP A 454 -8.62 -3.46 -41.55
N LYS A 455 -9.58 -2.84 -42.16
CA LYS A 455 -9.45 -1.51 -42.77
C LYS A 455 -10.81 -0.75 -42.66
N LEU A 456 -10.77 0.50 -42.22
CA LEU A 456 -11.94 1.38 -42.42
C LEU A 456 -12.04 1.75 -43.87
N VAL A 457 -13.17 1.43 -44.53
CA VAL A 457 -13.42 1.66 -45.94
C VAL A 457 -14.33 2.88 -46.18
N ASP A 458 -15.09 3.25 -45.12
CA ASP A 458 -15.90 4.45 -45.11
C ASP A 458 -15.95 5.02 -43.68
N ASN A 459 -15.90 6.35 -43.52
CA ASN A 459 -16.02 7.03 -42.24
C ASN A 459 -16.42 8.49 -42.38
N SER A 460 -17.41 8.92 -41.61
CA SER A 460 -17.95 10.29 -41.63
C SER A 460 -17.12 11.30 -40.85
N ALA A 461 -16.20 10.84 -40.00
CA ALA A 461 -15.33 11.67 -39.14
C ALA A 461 -13.89 11.22 -39.26
N THR A 462 -12.94 12.14 -39.04
CA THR A 462 -11.52 11.78 -38.94
C THR A 462 -11.29 10.87 -37.74
N TYR A 463 -10.39 9.89 -37.89
CA TYR A 463 -10.03 8.97 -36.80
C TYR A 463 -8.51 8.90 -36.59
N ARG A 464 -8.12 8.45 -35.42
CA ARG A 464 -6.76 8.03 -35.14
C ARG A 464 -6.77 6.57 -34.69
N LYS A 465 -5.74 5.83 -35.05
CA LYS A 465 -5.50 4.48 -34.55
C LYS A 465 -4.74 4.61 -33.25
N SER A 466 -5.30 4.16 -32.12
CA SER A 466 -4.64 4.20 -30.81
C SER A 466 -3.82 2.94 -30.53
N ASP A 467 -4.25 1.79 -31.04
CA ASP A 467 -3.51 0.54 -30.99
C ASP A 467 -3.86 -0.38 -32.19
N ALA A 468 -3.44 -1.65 -32.14
CA ALA A 468 -3.66 -2.60 -33.23
C ALA A 468 -5.14 -2.79 -33.60
N HIS A 469 -6.06 -2.65 -32.66
CA HIS A 469 -7.47 -2.96 -32.81
C HIS A 469 -8.41 -1.84 -32.36
N THR A 470 -7.89 -0.69 -31.95
CA THR A 470 -8.70 0.42 -31.43
C THR A 470 -8.54 1.67 -32.28
N VAL A 471 -9.66 2.27 -32.62
CA VAL A 471 -9.74 3.57 -33.29
C VAL A 471 -10.51 4.56 -32.44
N GLU A 472 -10.11 5.84 -32.50
CA GLU A 472 -10.76 6.93 -31.79
C GLU A 472 -11.24 7.99 -32.80
N PHE A 473 -12.49 8.43 -32.69
CA PHE A 473 -13.06 9.54 -33.42
C PHE A 473 -13.22 10.73 -32.46
N PRO A 474 -12.38 11.77 -32.56
CA PRO A 474 -12.56 13.00 -31.80
C PRO A 474 -13.70 13.81 -32.43
N ILE A 475 -14.73 14.08 -31.64
CA ILE A 475 -15.91 14.84 -32.06
C ILE A 475 -16.21 16.00 -31.12
N SER A 476 -16.84 17.05 -31.65
CA SER A 476 -17.31 18.18 -30.86
C SER A 476 -18.85 18.20 -30.94
N VAL A 477 -19.51 18.15 -29.78
CA VAL A 477 -20.97 18.16 -29.71
C VAL A 477 -21.44 19.48 -29.13
N ALA A 478 -22.19 20.24 -29.92
CA ALA A 478 -22.69 21.56 -29.53
C ALA A 478 -23.64 21.50 -28.30
N PRO A 479 -23.90 22.64 -27.63
CA PRO A 479 -24.91 22.70 -26.58
C PRO A 479 -26.27 22.22 -27.07
N ASP A 480 -26.99 21.45 -26.29
CA ASP A 480 -28.31 20.86 -26.62
C ASP A 480 -28.33 20.17 -28.00
N GLY A 481 -27.16 19.65 -28.43
CA GLY A 481 -26.99 19.14 -29.80
C GLY A 481 -26.67 17.62 -29.82
N GLU A 482 -26.61 17.12 -31.06
CA GLU A 482 -26.24 15.74 -31.37
C GLU A 482 -25.14 15.72 -32.44
N GLN A 483 -24.22 14.77 -32.31
CA GLN A 483 -23.24 14.44 -33.34
C GLN A 483 -23.33 12.95 -33.67
N ILE A 484 -23.36 12.67 -34.98
CA ILE A 484 -23.41 11.30 -35.51
C ILE A 484 -22.08 10.98 -36.18
N VAL A 485 -21.52 9.82 -35.83
CA VAL A 485 -20.36 9.21 -36.47
C VAL A 485 -20.82 7.90 -37.12
N THR A 486 -20.56 7.76 -38.42
CA THR A 486 -20.76 6.49 -39.13
C THR A 486 -19.41 5.99 -39.64
N TYR A 487 -19.21 4.68 -39.61
CA TYR A 487 -18.04 4.06 -40.22
C TYR A 487 -18.36 2.65 -40.70
N THR A 488 -17.64 2.20 -41.73
CA THR A 488 -17.66 0.82 -42.22
C THR A 488 -16.27 0.24 -42.10
N VAL A 489 -16.17 -0.92 -41.44
CA VAL A 489 -14.93 -1.68 -41.34
C VAL A 489 -15.01 -2.94 -42.19
N HIS A 490 -13.97 -3.15 -42.99
CA HIS A 490 -13.75 -4.32 -43.81
C HIS A 490 -12.70 -5.22 -43.16
N TYR A 491 -13.02 -6.47 -42.92
CA TYR A 491 -12.15 -7.49 -42.35
C TYR A 491 -11.85 -8.56 -43.40
N THR A 492 -10.60 -9.09 -43.37
CA THR A 492 -10.17 -10.21 -44.24
C THR A 492 -9.40 -11.24 -43.47
N TRP A 493 -9.50 -12.54 -43.81
CA TRP A 493 -8.79 -13.62 -43.13
C TRP A 493 -8.37 -14.76 -44.06
#